data_aba139c8dada56fd8e0463432bcc6877
#
_entry.id   aba139c8dada56fd8e0463432bcc6877
#
_cell.length_a   1.000
_cell.length_b   1.000
_cell.length_c   1.000
_cell.angle_alpha   90.00
_cell.angle_beta   90.00
_cell.angle_gamma   90.00
#
_symmetry.space_group_name_H-M   'P 1'
#
loop_
_entity.id
_entity.type
_entity.pdbx_description
1 polymer ?
#
loop_
_entity_poly.entity_id
_entity_poly.type
_entity_poly.pdbx_seq_one_letter_code
_entity_poly.pdbx_strand_id
1 'polypeptide(L)'
;MKQAFVFALVLTVAGCGYEDSRMAHQAQINIVGMTAADLQACAGVPDKSKKIDDRTEILTYILKNDATSGVEITMPIIGGGYKMGTSGSTCSAHVRIADNKVASLFYSGNNDQTIGQDGVCAPIIRGCMRRPQSSMQPLTDETREQSSAYRQPPALPVPAASPGR
;
A
#
# COMPACT_ATOMS: atom_id res chain seq x y z
N MET A 1 27.99 -9.61 -28.83
CA MET A 1 27.14 -8.41 -28.72
C MET A 1 25.65 -8.75 -28.51
N LYS A 2 25.05 -9.76 -29.09
CA LYS A 2 23.62 -10.12 -28.89
C LYS A 2 23.29 -10.61 -27.48
N GLN A 3 24.20 -11.30 -26.80
CA GLN A 3 23.96 -11.78 -25.40
C GLN A 3 24.01 -10.67 -24.36
N ALA A 4 24.80 -9.60 -24.57
CA ALA A 4 24.86 -8.45 -23.66
C ALA A 4 23.55 -7.63 -23.67
N PHE A 5 22.87 -7.57 -24.83
CA PHE A 5 21.57 -6.86 -24.94
C PHE A 5 20.44 -7.59 -24.23
N VAL A 6 20.43 -8.93 -24.21
CA VAL A 6 19.41 -9.72 -23.51
C VAL A 6 19.57 -9.59 -22.00
N PHE A 7 20.82 -9.55 -21.47
CA PHE A 7 21.10 -9.34 -20.05
C PHE A 7 20.68 -7.94 -19.56
N ALA A 8 20.87 -6.90 -20.39
CA ALA A 8 20.47 -5.54 -20.06
C ALA A 8 18.93 -5.37 -20.00
N LEU A 9 18.18 -6.11 -20.82
CA LEU A 9 16.72 -6.00 -20.88
C LEU A 9 16.05 -6.68 -19.68
N VAL A 10 16.66 -7.72 -19.10
CA VAL A 10 16.10 -8.45 -17.94
C VAL A 10 16.23 -7.64 -16.64
N LEU A 11 17.22 -6.75 -16.54
CA LEU A 11 17.46 -5.93 -15.34
C LEU A 11 16.48 -4.76 -15.17
N THR A 12 15.74 -4.39 -16.22
CA THR A 12 14.83 -3.24 -16.16
C THR A 12 13.43 -3.57 -15.64
N VAL A 13 13.04 -4.83 -15.54
CA VAL A 13 11.67 -5.26 -15.15
C VAL A 13 11.51 -5.41 -13.62
N ALA A 14 12.60 -5.48 -12.86
CA ALA A 14 12.57 -5.79 -11.43
C ALA A 14 12.19 -4.60 -10.53
N GLY A 15 12.02 -3.38 -11.05
CA GLY A 15 11.89 -2.18 -10.23
C GLY A 15 10.48 -1.86 -9.75
N CYS A 16 9.42 -2.25 -10.48
CA CYS A 16 8.09 -1.71 -10.23
C CYS A 16 7.47 -2.16 -8.89
N GLY A 17 7.60 -3.43 -8.52
CA GLY A 17 7.04 -3.94 -7.26
C GLY A 17 7.77 -3.43 -6.02
N TYR A 18 9.09 -3.29 -6.10
CA TYR A 18 9.93 -2.82 -5.01
C TYR A 18 9.56 -1.39 -4.57
N GLU A 19 9.44 -0.46 -5.51
CA GLU A 19 9.13 0.95 -5.20
C GLU A 19 7.69 1.12 -4.69
N ASP A 20 6.72 0.36 -5.20
CA ASP A 20 5.34 0.39 -4.71
C ASP A 20 5.27 -0.12 -3.26
N SER A 21 5.97 -1.21 -2.93
CA SER A 21 6.04 -1.74 -1.57
C SER A 21 6.71 -0.77 -0.61
N ARG A 22 7.83 -0.16 -1.02
CA ARG A 22 8.48 0.89 -0.23
C ARG A 22 7.57 2.09 0.00
N MET A 23 6.87 2.54 -1.04
CA MET A 23 5.93 3.65 -0.94
C MET A 23 4.80 3.34 0.05
N ALA A 24 4.24 2.12 0.00
CA ALA A 24 3.22 1.68 0.95
C ALA A 24 3.74 1.72 2.39
N HIS A 25 4.93 1.20 2.65
CA HIS A 25 5.54 1.21 3.98
C HIS A 25 5.95 2.61 4.44
N GLN A 26 6.46 3.44 3.53
CA GLN A 26 6.79 4.84 3.84
C GLN A 26 5.53 5.63 4.23
N ALA A 27 4.39 5.35 3.60
CA ALA A 27 3.13 5.98 3.96
C ALA A 27 2.70 5.65 5.39
N GLN A 28 2.97 4.43 5.90
CA GLN A 28 2.66 4.06 7.28
C GLN A 28 3.39 4.95 8.32
N ILE A 29 4.51 5.55 7.93
CA ILE A 29 5.25 6.51 8.77
C ILE A 29 4.72 7.93 8.54
N ASN A 30 4.73 8.39 7.30
CA ASN A 30 4.57 9.81 6.98
C ASN A 30 3.14 10.34 7.11
N ILE A 31 2.10 9.50 6.96
CA ILE A 31 0.71 9.97 7.12
C ILE A 31 0.27 10.07 8.59
N VAL A 32 1.02 9.50 9.54
CA VAL A 32 0.69 9.59 10.97
C VAL A 32 0.77 11.04 11.43
N GLY A 33 -0.29 11.48 12.12
CA GLY A 33 -0.46 12.88 12.52
C GLY A 33 -1.18 13.77 11.51
N MET A 34 -1.35 13.31 10.26
CA MET A 34 -2.10 14.03 9.24
C MET A 34 -3.58 14.15 9.63
N THR A 35 -4.24 15.26 9.29
CA THR A 35 -5.67 15.42 9.54
C THR A 35 -6.51 14.47 8.69
N ALA A 36 -7.67 14.04 9.18
CA ALA A 36 -8.59 13.20 8.42
C ALA A 36 -9.05 13.89 7.11
N ALA A 37 -9.18 15.22 7.10
CA ALA A 37 -9.53 15.99 5.92
C ALA A 37 -8.43 15.95 4.85
N ASP A 38 -7.17 16.15 5.23
CA ASP A 38 -6.03 16.09 4.32
C ASP A 38 -5.82 14.67 3.77
N LEU A 39 -6.04 13.64 4.60
CA LEU A 39 -6.02 12.26 4.15
C LEU A 39 -7.06 12.03 3.04
N GLN A 40 -8.30 12.44 3.26
CA GLN A 40 -9.36 12.28 2.26
C GLN A 40 -9.12 13.15 1.02
N ALA A 41 -8.48 14.29 1.14
CA ALA A 41 -8.13 15.14 0.01
C ALA A 41 -7.12 14.47 -0.93
N CYS A 42 -6.20 13.65 -0.42
CA CYS A 42 -5.16 13.01 -1.22
C CYS A 42 -5.39 11.51 -1.51
N ALA A 43 -6.04 10.77 -0.60
CA ALA A 43 -6.35 9.35 -0.77
C ALA A 43 -7.79 9.12 -1.30
N GLY A 44 -8.63 10.15 -1.30
CA GLY A 44 -10.03 10.05 -1.68
C GLY A 44 -10.96 9.73 -0.51
N VAL A 45 -12.23 9.52 -0.82
CA VAL A 45 -13.25 9.15 0.17
C VAL A 45 -13.12 7.67 0.52
N PRO A 46 -13.17 7.29 1.81
CA PRO A 46 -13.08 5.90 2.21
C PRO A 46 -14.31 5.09 1.74
N ASP A 47 -14.09 3.83 1.40
CA ASP A 47 -15.17 2.90 1.04
C ASP A 47 -16.06 2.55 2.23
N LYS A 48 -15.46 2.51 3.43
CA LYS A 48 -16.15 2.24 4.69
C LYS A 48 -15.58 3.09 5.81
N SER A 49 -16.44 3.49 6.73
CA SER A 49 -16.05 4.07 8.00
C SER A 49 -16.76 3.36 9.15
N LYS A 50 -16.06 3.23 10.28
CA LYS A 50 -16.63 2.67 11.51
C LYS A 50 -16.18 3.50 12.70
N LYS A 51 -17.12 4.15 13.36
CA LYS A 51 -16.90 4.82 14.63
C LYS A 51 -16.69 3.78 15.73
N ILE A 52 -15.60 3.87 16.47
CA ILE A 52 -15.25 2.99 17.59
C ILE A 52 -15.73 3.61 18.90
N ASP A 53 -15.43 4.89 19.08
CA ASP A 53 -15.87 5.73 20.19
C ASP A 53 -16.04 7.18 19.70
N ASP A 54 -16.27 8.13 20.61
CA ASP A 54 -16.54 9.53 20.24
C ASP A 54 -15.34 10.26 19.63
N ARG A 55 -14.13 9.73 19.81
CA ARG A 55 -12.87 10.33 19.35
C ARG A 55 -12.12 9.47 18.34
N THR A 56 -12.56 8.22 18.16
CA THR A 56 -11.85 7.24 17.34
C THR A 56 -12.76 6.65 16.27
N GLU A 57 -12.28 6.66 15.04
CA GLU A 57 -12.92 5.96 13.92
C GLU A 57 -11.89 5.22 13.07
N ILE A 58 -12.34 4.23 12.32
CA ILE A 58 -11.54 3.51 11.34
C ILE A 58 -12.10 3.81 9.96
N LEU A 59 -11.27 4.38 9.10
CA LEU A 59 -11.53 4.57 7.69
C LEU A 59 -10.91 3.40 6.92
N THR A 60 -11.66 2.80 6.00
CA THR A 60 -11.17 1.68 5.20
C THR A 60 -11.27 2.03 3.72
N TYR A 61 -10.15 1.93 3.03
CA TYR A 61 -10.03 2.07 1.58
C TYR A 61 -9.80 0.69 0.97
N ILE A 62 -10.52 0.35 -0.08
CA ILE A 62 -10.47 -0.99 -0.68
C ILE A 62 -10.07 -0.88 -2.15
N LEU A 63 -8.97 -1.53 -2.51
CA LEU A 63 -8.55 -1.71 -3.90
C LEU A 63 -8.71 -3.17 -4.28
N LYS A 64 -9.44 -3.43 -5.34
CA LYS A 64 -9.59 -4.76 -5.95
C LYS A 64 -9.05 -4.71 -7.36
N ASN A 65 -8.07 -5.53 -7.63
CA ASN A 65 -7.62 -5.80 -8.99
C ASN A 65 -8.19 -7.16 -9.37
N ASP A 66 -9.32 -7.14 -10.06
CA ASP A 66 -9.86 -8.38 -10.62
C ASP A 66 -8.85 -8.93 -11.62
N ALA A 67 -8.50 -10.21 -11.47
CA ALA A 67 -7.68 -10.89 -12.46
C ALA A 67 -8.51 -11.02 -13.75
N THR A 68 -8.49 -9.99 -14.57
CA THR A 68 -8.99 -10.10 -15.93
C THR A 68 -7.95 -10.86 -16.74
N SER A 69 -8.31 -12.08 -17.13
CA SER A 69 -7.59 -12.97 -18.03
C SER A 69 -6.71 -14.02 -17.33
N GLY A 70 -7.30 -15.13 -16.96
CA GLY A 70 -6.57 -16.39 -16.95
C GLY A 70 -6.10 -16.68 -18.37
N VAL A 71 -4.80 -16.69 -18.60
CA VAL A 71 -4.26 -17.19 -19.86
C VAL A 71 -4.42 -18.70 -19.83
N GLU A 72 -5.38 -19.20 -20.60
CA GLU A 72 -5.53 -20.63 -20.86
C GLU A 72 -4.49 -21.03 -21.90
N ILE A 73 -3.37 -21.60 -21.45
CA ILE A 73 -2.38 -22.15 -22.36
C ILE A 73 -2.81 -23.59 -22.67
N THR A 74 -3.47 -23.78 -23.81
CA THR A 74 -3.75 -25.12 -24.35
C THR A 74 -2.51 -25.61 -25.06
N MET A 75 -1.79 -26.57 -24.46
CA MET A 75 -0.70 -27.28 -25.17
C MET A 75 -1.29 -28.37 -26.02
N PRO A 76 -1.20 -28.30 -27.37
CA PRO A 76 -1.86 -29.23 -28.26
C PRO A 76 -1.22 -30.63 -28.31
N ILE A 77 -0.11 -30.86 -27.60
CA ILE A 77 0.69 -32.10 -27.74
C ILE A 77 0.44 -33.13 -26.63
N ILE A 78 -0.13 -32.75 -25.47
CA ILE A 78 -0.29 -33.68 -24.34
C ILE A 78 -1.67 -33.61 -23.63
N GLY A 79 -2.68 -33.06 -24.29
CA GLY A 79 -4.10 -33.19 -23.85
C GLY A 79 -4.40 -32.65 -22.44
N GLY A 80 -3.53 -31.84 -21.84
CA GLY A 80 -3.71 -31.24 -20.52
C GLY A 80 -3.66 -29.70 -20.60
N GLY A 81 -4.78 -29.05 -20.33
CA GLY A 81 -4.82 -27.60 -20.15
C GLY A 81 -4.53 -27.24 -18.69
N TYR A 82 -3.46 -26.51 -18.43
CA TYR A 82 -3.25 -25.86 -17.13
C TYR A 82 -3.96 -24.51 -17.16
N LYS A 83 -4.99 -24.34 -16.35
CA LYS A 83 -5.56 -23.03 -16.02
C LYS A 83 -4.69 -22.40 -14.94
N MET A 84 -3.78 -21.54 -15.33
CA MET A 84 -3.17 -20.63 -14.39
C MET A 84 -4.15 -19.46 -14.13
N GLY A 85 -5.04 -19.65 -13.17
CA GLY A 85 -5.83 -18.57 -12.62
C GLY A 85 -4.91 -17.69 -11.80
N THR A 86 -4.59 -16.48 -12.28
CA THR A 86 -4.05 -15.45 -11.41
C THR A 86 -5.15 -15.05 -10.45
N SER A 87 -5.00 -15.40 -9.16
CA SER A 87 -5.87 -14.89 -8.11
C SER A 87 -5.78 -13.35 -8.16
N GLY A 88 -6.93 -12.68 -8.24
CA GLY A 88 -6.97 -11.23 -8.17
C GLY A 88 -6.26 -10.73 -6.90
N SER A 89 -5.55 -9.62 -7.00
CA SER A 89 -4.94 -8.99 -5.83
C SER A 89 -5.93 -8.02 -5.19
N THR A 90 -5.92 -7.98 -3.87
CA THR A 90 -6.78 -7.08 -3.10
C THR A 90 -5.98 -6.40 -2.01
N CYS A 91 -6.22 -5.11 -1.80
CA CYS A 91 -5.71 -4.39 -0.66
C CYS A 91 -6.86 -3.71 0.09
N SER A 92 -6.85 -3.81 1.41
CA SER A 92 -7.63 -2.99 2.31
C SER A 92 -6.69 -2.19 3.20
N ALA A 93 -6.71 -0.86 3.05
CA ALA A 93 -5.97 0.05 3.90
C ALA A 93 -6.88 0.52 5.04
N HIS A 94 -6.53 0.19 6.27
CA HIS A 94 -7.26 0.55 7.49
C HIS A 94 -6.55 1.69 8.18
N VAL A 95 -7.14 2.87 8.15
CA VAL A 95 -6.62 4.08 8.78
C VAL A 95 -7.38 4.33 10.07
N ARG A 96 -6.69 4.25 11.21
CA ARG A 96 -7.27 4.69 12.48
C ARG A 96 -7.12 6.19 12.60
N ILE A 97 -8.24 6.85 12.79
CA ILE A 97 -8.30 8.28 13.12
C ILE A 97 -8.57 8.40 14.63
N ALA A 98 -7.78 9.19 15.30
CA ALA A 98 -7.98 9.57 16.70
C ALA A 98 -7.87 11.09 16.83
N ASP A 99 -8.84 11.74 17.45
CA ASP A 99 -8.91 13.20 17.59
C ASP A 99 -8.74 13.93 16.24
N ASN A 100 -9.42 13.43 15.20
CA ASN A 100 -9.37 13.96 13.84
C ASN A 100 -7.99 13.86 13.14
N LYS A 101 -7.07 13.04 13.66
CA LYS A 101 -5.74 12.81 13.10
C LYS A 101 -5.50 11.33 12.85
N VAL A 102 -4.72 11.03 11.84
CA VAL A 102 -4.25 9.67 11.57
C VAL A 102 -3.37 9.20 12.71
N ALA A 103 -3.80 8.16 13.41
CA ALA A 103 -3.04 7.51 14.47
C ALA A 103 -2.22 6.32 13.96
N SER A 104 -2.73 5.59 12.96
CA SER A 104 -2.03 4.46 12.36
C SER A 104 -2.63 4.08 11.01
N LEU A 105 -1.83 3.43 10.17
CA LEU A 105 -2.22 2.81 8.91
C LEU A 105 -1.78 1.35 8.89
N PHE A 106 -2.72 0.44 8.57
CA PHE A 106 -2.45 -0.98 8.39
C PHE A 106 -3.00 -1.45 7.05
N TYR A 107 -2.32 -2.40 6.44
CA TYR A 107 -2.75 -3.05 5.23
C TYR A 107 -3.17 -4.49 5.49
N SER A 108 -4.14 -4.98 4.71
CA SER A 108 -4.59 -6.37 4.72
C SER A 108 -5.11 -6.79 3.35
N GLY A 109 -5.13 -8.09 3.11
CA GLY A 109 -5.62 -8.68 1.86
C GLY A 109 -4.53 -9.51 1.16
N ASN A 110 -4.80 -9.88 -0.11
CA ASN A 110 -3.80 -10.48 -1.00
C ASN A 110 -3.05 -9.34 -1.70
N ASN A 111 -2.19 -8.65 -0.95
CA ASN A 111 -1.65 -7.33 -1.29
C ASN A 111 -0.14 -7.31 -1.55
N ASP A 112 0.52 -8.45 -1.50
CA ASP A 112 1.92 -8.59 -1.88
C ASP A 112 2.08 -8.58 -3.40
N GLN A 113 3.20 -8.07 -3.86
CA GLN A 113 3.64 -8.18 -5.25
C GLN A 113 4.72 -9.25 -5.38
N THR A 114 5.10 -9.58 -6.61
CA THR A 114 6.19 -10.54 -6.88
C THR A 114 7.49 -10.12 -6.18
N ILE A 115 7.69 -8.81 -6.01
CA ILE A 115 8.82 -8.22 -5.27
C ILE A 115 8.26 -7.23 -4.27
N GLY A 116 8.33 -7.58 -2.98
CA GLY A 116 7.94 -6.73 -1.86
C GLY A 116 6.52 -6.99 -1.34
N GLN A 117 6.30 -6.60 -0.10
CA GLN A 117 5.04 -6.73 0.63
C GLN A 117 4.19 -5.45 0.46
N ASP A 118 2.87 -5.59 0.56
CA ASP A 118 1.90 -4.49 0.53
C ASP A 118 1.93 -3.59 -0.73
N GLY A 119 2.68 -3.95 -1.77
CA GLY A 119 2.84 -3.12 -2.97
C GLY A 119 1.53 -2.86 -3.72
N VAL A 120 0.57 -3.79 -3.65
CA VAL A 120 -0.78 -3.62 -4.22
C VAL A 120 -1.53 -2.46 -3.57
N CYS A 121 -1.14 -2.05 -2.36
CA CYS A 121 -1.76 -0.96 -1.60
C CYS A 121 -1.26 0.44 -2.03
N ALA A 122 -0.14 0.53 -2.72
CA ALA A 122 0.46 1.80 -3.11
C ALA A 122 -0.48 2.76 -3.85
N PRO A 123 -1.36 2.34 -4.77
CA PRO A 123 -2.29 3.25 -5.45
C PRO A 123 -3.20 4.02 -4.50
N ILE A 124 -3.61 3.43 -3.35
CA ILE A 124 -4.50 4.07 -2.37
C ILE A 124 -3.85 5.33 -1.81
N ILE A 125 -2.57 5.25 -1.44
CA ILE A 125 -1.85 6.35 -0.77
C ILE A 125 -0.93 7.14 -1.72
N ARG A 126 -0.86 6.75 -2.98
CA ARG A 126 0.04 7.37 -3.98
C ARG A 126 -0.21 8.86 -4.15
N GLY A 127 -1.48 9.30 -4.06
CA GLY A 127 -1.84 10.72 -4.11
C GLY A 127 -1.16 11.52 -3.00
N CYS A 128 -1.21 11.03 -1.77
CA CYS A 128 -0.59 11.65 -0.59
C CYS A 128 0.93 11.69 -0.70
N MET A 129 1.56 10.59 -1.15
CA MET A 129 3.01 10.49 -1.27
C MET A 129 3.58 11.35 -2.40
N ARG A 130 2.84 11.56 -3.50
CA ARG A 130 3.28 12.43 -4.62
C ARG A 130 3.04 13.91 -4.36
N ARG A 131 2.02 14.25 -3.58
CA ARG A 131 1.66 15.62 -3.21
C ARG A 131 1.37 15.69 -1.73
N PRO A 132 2.43 15.75 -0.89
CA PRO A 132 2.29 15.82 0.55
C PRO A 132 1.37 16.96 0.97
N GLN A 133 0.45 16.67 1.89
CA GLN A 133 -0.45 17.66 2.46
C GLN A 133 0.23 18.40 3.60
N SER A 134 -0.28 19.58 3.94
CA SER A 134 0.34 20.47 4.93
C SER A 134 0.46 19.87 6.33
N SER A 135 -0.45 18.99 6.71
CA SER A 135 -0.44 18.30 8.02
C SER A 135 0.30 16.96 8.01
N MET A 136 0.80 16.53 6.83
CA MET A 136 1.58 15.31 6.69
C MET A 136 3.01 15.50 7.21
N GLN A 137 3.60 14.45 7.79
CA GLN A 137 5.02 14.49 8.12
C GLN A 137 5.87 14.60 6.83
N PRO A 138 6.96 15.39 6.86
CA PRO A 138 7.79 15.58 5.68
C PRO A 138 8.40 14.25 5.22
N LEU A 139 8.45 14.07 3.90
CA LEU A 139 9.16 12.96 3.28
C LEU A 139 10.66 13.25 3.35
N THR A 140 11.37 12.55 4.22
CA THR A 140 12.82 12.69 4.42
C THR A 140 13.54 11.43 3.94
N ASP A 141 14.84 11.54 3.69
CA ASP A 141 15.68 10.39 3.38
C ASP A 141 15.66 9.37 4.54
N GLU A 142 15.61 9.86 5.78
CA GLU A 142 15.49 9.00 6.97
C GLU A 142 14.23 8.13 6.93
N THR A 143 13.04 8.70 6.68
CA THR A 143 11.79 7.93 6.56
C THR A 143 11.81 6.99 5.37
N ARG A 144 12.53 7.37 4.32
CA ARG A 144 12.74 6.52 3.15
C ARG A 144 13.66 5.33 3.46
N GLU A 145 14.72 5.52 4.23
CA GLU A 145 15.64 4.46 4.66
C GLU A 145 14.99 3.50 5.66
N GLN A 146 14.10 4.00 6.53
CA GLN A 146 13.32 3.19 7.45
C GLN A 146 12.27 2.32 6.73
N SER A 147 11.95 2.61 5.48
CA SER A 147 10.96 1.89 4.67
C SER A 147 11.62 0.81 3.84
N SER A 148 11.39 -0.44 4.20
CA SER A 148 11.82 -1.61 3.44
C SER A 148 10.67 -2.09 2.53
N ALA A 149 10.97 -2.61 1.34
CA ALA A 149 9.97 -3.28 0.52
C ALA A 149 9.56 -4.65 1.08
N TYR A 150 10.33 -5.22 1.99
CA TYR A 150 10.13 -6.58 2.50
C TYR A 150 9.69 -6.65 3.94
N ARG A 151 9.56 -5.53 4.62
CA ARG A 151 9.22 -5.47 6.03
C ARG A 151 8.49 -4.18 6.34
N GLN A 152 7.34 -4.31 6.96
CA GLN A 152 6.59 -3.15 7.45
C GLN A 152 7.41 -2.41 8.51
N PRO A 153 7.32 -1.07 8.57
CA PRO A 153 7.95 -0.30 9.63
C PRO A 153 7.37 -0.70 11.00
N PRO A 154 8.14 -0.56 12.07
CA PRO A 154 7.62 -0.80 13.41
C PRO A 154 6.44 0.13 13.68
N ALA A 155 5.41 -0.40 14.36
CA ALA A 155 4.26 0.41 14.75
C ALA A 155 4.74 1.60 15.60
N LEU A 156 4.35 2.81 15.18
CA LEU A 156 4.64 4.00 15.98
C LEU A 156 3.90 3.89 17.32
N PRO A 157 4.52 4.31 18.42
CA PRO A 157 3.86 4.31 19.71
C PRO A 157 2.57 5.15 19.60
N VAL A 158 1.44 4.52 19.93
CA VAL A 158 0.15 5.23 19.98
C VAL A 158 0.29 6.33 21.05
N PRO A 159 0.04 7.60 20.71
CA PRO A 159 0.02 8.64 21.73
C PRO A 159 -0.94 8.20 22.83
N ALA A 160 -0.46 8.17 24.07
CA ALA A 160 -1.31 7.87 25.22
C ALA A 160 -2.52 8.83 25.17
N ALA A 161 -3.73 8.28 25.25
CA ALA A 161 -4.93 9.09 25.33
C ALA A 161 -4.74 10.07 26.48
N SER A 162 -4.78 11.37 26.19
CA SER A 162 -4.72 12.38 27.25
C SER A 162 -5.84 12.08 28.24
N PRO A 163 -5.55 11.93 29.54
CA PRO A 163 -6.60 11.75 30.55
C PRO A 163 -7.52 12.95 30.42
N GLY A 164 -8.81 12.67 30.17
CA GLY A 164 -9.82 13.72 30.01
C GLY A 164 -9.80 14.66 31.21
N ARG A 165 -9.79 15.96 30.92
CA ARG A 165 -10.18 16.99 31.87
C ARG A 165 -11.69 17.11 31.90
#